data_5edbd559baf875bddf359bcd58a36744
#
_entry.id   5edbd559baf875bddf359bcd58a36744
#
_cell.length_a   1.000
_cell.length_b   1.000
_cell.length_c   1.000
_cell.angle_alpha   90.00
_cell.angle_beta   90.00
_cell.angle_gamma   90.00
#
_symmetry.space_group_name_H-M   'P 1'
#
loop_
_entity.id
_entity.type
_entity.pdbx_description
1 polymer ?
#
loop_
_entity_poly.entity_id
_entity_poly.type
_entity_poly.pdbx_seq_one_letter_code
_entity_poly.pdbx_strand_id
1 'polypeptide(L)'
;MSGMKHFDHIISLGYFCSVASDLERLGLRIASSPFDWCISNFEGVVSAIGHRFDGFLDYGLLSQSTANGKGYFNSRYRIWFFHDFDEYQPLEKQLDAVAAKYKRRIDRFYENISHPTLFIRYISNEVVNQDGKSEELAFIEHHYDEIVSLLKSFHEENEIIFLANREVESELIDIYHVSVDENDTVARMPLEKNGELYDYLLSIGYDHRAENLKVYRRKQKRASRPTAVLAQKLEDYLRRVFLRPYHHDKQISPETR
;
A
#
# COMPACT_ATOMS: atom_id res chain seq x y z
N MET A 1 1.69 -3.48 -35.54
CA MET A 1 0.90 -2.57 -34.66
C MET A 1 0.77 -3.29 -33.33
N SER A 2 1.49 -2.85 -32.30
CA SER A 2 1.27 -3.37 -30.95
C SER A 2 -0.14 -2.97 -30.55
N GLY A 3 -1.01 -3.97 -30.30
CA GLY A 3 -2.36 -3.69 -29.81
C GLY A 3 -2.27 -2.91 -28.50
N MET A 4 -3.26 -2.07 -28.23
CA MET A 4 -3.39 -1.37 -26.96
C MET A 4 -3.46 -2.42 -25.82
N LYS A 5 -2.54 -2.36 -24.85
CA LYS A 5 -2.57 -3.24 -23.69
C LYS A 5 -3.88 -3.00 -22.91
N HIS A 6 -4.50 -4.06 -22.47
CA HIS A 6 -5.72 -4.01 -21.69
C HIS A 6 -5.49 -4.70 -20.34
N PHE A 7 -5.93 -4.08 -19.24
CA PHE A 7 -5.89 -4.66 -17.91
C PHE A 7 -7.27 -4.60 -17.27
N ASP A 8 -7.70 -5.70 -16.70
CA ASP A 8 -8.93 -5.77 -15.93
C ASP A 8 -8.79 -5.11 -14.56
N HIS A 9 -7.56 -5.11 -14.02
CA HIS A 9 -7.26 -4.55 -12.70
C HIS A 9 -5.97 -3.74 -12.72
N ILE A 10 -5.94 -2.67 -11.88
CA ILE A 10 -4.74 -1.90 -11.56
C ILE A 10 -4.60 -1.88 -10.04
N ILE A 11 -3.51 -2.44 -9.52
CA ILE A 11 -3.33 -2.71 -8.10
C ILE A 11 -2.05 -2.06 -7.58
N SER A 12 -2.17 -1.28 -6.49
CA SER A 12 -1.01 -0.82 -5.73
C SER A 12 -0.42 -1.94 -4.87
N LEU A 13 0.88 -2.12 -4.94
CA LEU A 13 1.67 -2.97 -4.04
C LEU A 13 2.37 -2.18 -2.91
N GLY A 14 1.91 -0.99 -2.58
CA GLY A 14 2.50 -0.08 -1.58
C GLY A 14 3.57 0.80 -2.25
N TYR A 15 4.56 1.27 -1.62
CA TYR A 15 5.11 1.17 -0.24
C TYR A 15 4.24 1.92 0.79
N PHE A 16 3.51 2.95 0.37
CA PHE A 16 2.68 3.86 1.17
C PHE A 16 1.30 4.05 0.51
N CYS A 17 0.35 4.70 1.18
CA CYS A 17 -1.02 4.85 0.70
C CYS A 17 -1.17 5.80 -0.51
N SER A 18 -0.14 6.54 -0.91
CA SER A 18 -0.22 7.57 -1.95
C SER A 18 -0.63 7.01 -3.32
N VAL A 19 -0.02 5.91 -3.77
CA VAL A 19 -0.36 5.25 -5.04
C VAL A 19 -1.82 4.79 -5.04
N ALA A 20 -2.23 4.12 -3.95
CA ALA A 20 -3.59 3.62 -3.81
C ALA A 20 -4.65 4.74 -3.81
N SER A 21 -4.36 5.84 -3.12
CA SER A 21 -5.23 7.02 -3.09
C SER A 21 -5.33 7.67 -4.48
N ASP A 22 -4.22 7.73 -5.20
CA ASP A 22 -4.15 8.33 -6.52
C ASP A 22 -4.90 7.48 -7.55
N LEU A 23 -4.74 6.15 -7.53
CA LEU A 23 -5.53 5.23 -8.34
C LEU A 23 -7.05 5.41 -8.13
N GLU A 24 -7.49 5.58 -6.87
CA GLU A 24 -8.91 5.84 -6.58
C GLU A 24 -9.36 7.17 -7.16
N ARG A 25 -8.55 8.23 -7.02
CA ARG A 25 -8.82 9.56 -7.55
C ARG A 25 -8.92 9.59 -9.08
N LEU A 26 -8.06 8.84 -9.76
CA LEU A 26 -8.02 8.70 -11.22
C LEU A 26 -9.10 7.74 -11.76
N GLY A 27 -9.85 7.07 -10.88
CA GLY A 27 -10.88 6.09 -11.27
C GLY A 27 -10.29 4.77 -11.75
N LEU A 28 -9.03 4.50 -11.47
CA LEU A 28 -8.29 3.29 -11.88
C LEU A 28 -8.45 2.13 -10.89
N ARG A 29 -9.13 2.35 -9.78
CA ARG A 29 -9.56 1.30 -8.85
C ARG A 29 -10.85 1.67 -8.12
N ILE A 30 -11.59 0.67 -7.63
CA ILE A 30 -12.83 0.86 -6.85
C ILE A 30 -12.74 0.30 -5.44
N ALA A 31 -11.93 -0.72 -5.22
CA ALA A 31 -11.85 -1.43 -3.97
C ALA A 31 -10.41 -1.50 -3.44
N SER A 32 -10.27 -1.55 -2.12
CA SER A 32 -8.95 -1.62 -1.48
C SER A 32 -8.32 -3.01 -1.64
N SER A 33 -7.03 -3.01 -1.95
CA SER A 33 -6.09 -4.14 -1.92
C SER A 33 -5.52 -4.32 -0.49
N PRO A 34 -4.91 -5.47 -0.17
CA PRO A 34 -4.25 -5.68 1.13
C PRO A 34 -3.15 -4.68 1.45
N PHE A 35 -2.46 -4.13 0.45
CA PHE A 35 -1.29 -3.26 0.63
C PHE A 35 -1.58 -1.76 0.56
N ASP A 36 -2.82 -1.35 0.33
CA ASP A 36 -3.17 0.05 0.05
C ASP A 36 -2.98 1.01 1.23
N TRP A 37 -3.15 0.52 2.46
CA TRP A 37 -3.25 1.34 3.66
C TRP A 37 -2.21 0.98 4.73
N CYS A 38 -1.11 0.40 4.30
CA CYS A 38 0.01 0.02 5.14
C CYS A 38 1.31 0.63 4.60
N ILE A 39 2.32 0.71 5.46
CA ILE A 39 3.70 0.90 5.03
C ILE A 39 4.31 -0.48 4.87
N SER A 40 4.92 -0.77 3.74
CA SER A 40 5.38 -2.11 3.41
C SER A 40 6.77 -2.11 2.81
N ASN A 41 7.61 -3.01 3.28
CA ASN A 41 8.83 -3.40 2.59
C ASN A 41 8.47 -4.34 1.42
N PHE A 42 9.10 -4.18 0.24
CA PHE A 42 8.68 -4.93 -0.94
C PHE A 42 9.02 -6.42 -0.88
N GLU A 43 10.13 -6.80 -0.27
CA GLU A 43 10.43 -8.22 0.03
C GLU A 43 9.29 -8.87 0.82
N GLY A 44 8.78 -8.17 1.84
CA GLY A 44 7.62 -8.61 2.62
C GLY A 44 6.34 -8.72 1.80
N VAL A 45 6.11 -7.80 0.86
CA VAL A 45 4.97 -7.86 -0.07
C VAL A 45 5.06 -9.09 -0.97
N VAL A 46 6.20 -9.33 -1.61
CA VAL A 46 6.45 -10.49 -2.47
C VAL A 46 6.29 -11.79 -1.68
N SER A 47 6.87 -11.84 -0.48
CA SER A 47 6.74 -12.97 0.44
C SER A 47 5.29 -13.22 0.86
N ALA A 48 4.51 -12.16 1.19
CA ALA A 48 3.10 -12.29 1.56
C ALA A 48 2.26 -12.86 0.41
N ILE A 49 2.48 -12.40 -0.82
CA ILE A 49 1.82 -12.93 -2.02
C ILE A 49 2.17 -14.40 -2.22
N GLY A 50 3.45 -14.76 -2.19
CA GLY A 50 3.92 -16.14 -2.40
C GLY A 50 3.42 -17.12 -1.34
N HIS A 51 3.32 -16.69 -0.08
CA HIS A 51 2.82 -17.49 1.04
C HIS A 51 1.32 -17.34 1.30
N ARG A 52 0.55 -16.80 0.36
CA ARG A 52 -0.90 -16.61 0.46
C ARG A 52 -1.35 -15.88 1.72
N PHE A 53 -0.55 -14.90 2.17
CA PHE A 53 -0.77 -14.09 3.38
C PHE A 53 -0.87 -14.92 4.68
N ASP A 54 -0.26 -16.10 4.72
CA ASP A 54 -0.20 -16.92 5.94
C ASP A 54 0.46 -16.14 7.08
N GLY A 55 -0.21 -16.04 8.24
CA GLY A 55 0.27 -15.26 9.38
C GLY A 55 0.19 -13.74 9.24
N PHE A 56 -0.51 -13.20 8.21
CA PHE A 56 -0.55 -11.75 7.94
C PHE A 56 -1.15 -10.93 9.09
N LEU A 57 -2.09 -11.50 9.81
CA LEU A 57 -2.70 -10.91 11.02
C LEU A 57 -2.70 -11.90 12.19
N ASP A 58 -1.66 -12.74 12.28
CA ASP A 58 -1.45 -13.59 13.44
C ASP A 58 -1.07 -12.73 14.66
N TYR A 59 -1.76 -12.95 15.78
CA TYR A 59 -1.52 -12.22 17.03
C TYR A 59 -0.05 -12.27 17.47
N GLY A 60 0.57 -13.45 17.35
CA GLY A 60 1.98 -13.67 17.75
C GLY A 60 3.01 -12.95 16.88
N LEU A 61 2.61 -12.52 15.66
CA LEU A 61 3.47 -11.80 14.72
C LEU A 61 3.24 -10.28 14.74
N LEU A 62 2.22 -9.80 15.47
CA LEU A 62 1.88 -8.40 15.58
C LEU A 62 2.47 -7.77 16.85
N SER A 63 3.22 -6.69 16.68
CA SER A 63 3.70 -5.86 17.79
C SER A 63 3.24 -4.42 17.60
N GLN A 64 2.95 -3.71 18.69
CA GLN A 64 2.62 -2.29 18.60
C GLN A 64 3.84 -1.51 18.13
N SER A 65 3.64 -0.63 17.16
CA SER A 65 4.71 0.24 16.66
C SER A 65 5.14 1.22 17.74
N THR A 66 6.44 1.23 18.05
CA THR A 66 7.00 2.13 19.07
C THR A 66 7.28 3.54 18.55
N ALA A 67 7.45 3.71 17.23
CA ALA A 67 7.89 4.97 16.64
C ALA A 67 6.88 6.12 16.82
N ASN A 68 5.57 5.81 16.80
CA ASN A 68 4.52 6.83 16.97
C ASN A 68 3.38 6.37 17.88
N GLY A 69 3.47 5.19 18.52
CA GLY A 69 2.38 4.58 19.29
C GLY A 69 1.17 4.18 18.43
N LYS A 70 1.25 4.37 17.12
CA LYS A 70 0.14 4.16 16.18
C LYS A 70 0.36 2.92 15.33
N GLY A 71 -0.65 2.06 15.30
CA GLY A 71 -0.69 0.89 14.46
C GLY A 71 0.15 -0.28 14.98
N TYR A 72 0.16 -1.32 14.18
CA TYR A 72 0.83 -2.57 14.49
C TYR A 72 1.78 -2.97 13.37
N PHE A 73 2.89 -3.60 13.74
CA PHE A 73 3.91 -4.12 12.84
C PHE A 73 3.83 -5.64 12.77
N ASN A 74 3.73 -6.19 11.57
CA ASN A 74 3.90 -7.61 11.34
C ASN A 74 5.38 -7.92 11.11
N SER A 75 5.99 -8.71 12.00
CA SER A 75 7.42 -9.02 11.98
C SER A 75 7.83 -9.96 10.84
N ARG A 76 6.92 -10.84 10.37
CA ARG A 76 7.19 -11.79 9.28
C ARG A 76 7.31 -11.11 7.92
N TYR A 77 6.40 -10.15 7.66
CA TYR A 77 6.31 -9.48 6.35
C TYR A 77 6.84 -8.05 6.36
N ARG A 78 7.31 -7.55 7.51
CA ARG A 78 7.82 -6.18 7.65
C ARG A 78 6.80 -5.14 7.16
N ILE A 79 5.55 -5.28 7.62
CA ILE A 79 4.41 -4.44 7.22
C ILE A 79 3.84 -3.73 8.45
N TRP A 80 3.60 -2.42 8.33
CA TRP A 80 2.98 -1.58 9.35
C TRP A 80 1.54 -1.25 8.98
N PHE A 81 0.60 -1.61 9.86
CA PHE A 81 -0.83 -1.33 9.73
C PHE A 81 -1.17 -0.03 10.46
N PHE A 82 -1.06 1.10 9.76
CA PHE A 82 -1.24 2.44 10.35
C PHE A 82 -2.70 2.87 10.51
N HIS A 83 -3.59 2.38 9.65
CA HIS A 83 -4.96 2.87 9.54
C HIS A 83 -6.02 1.85 9.95
N ASP A 84 -5.60 0.64 10.30
CA ASP A 84 -6.52 -0.46 10.46
C ASP A 84 -6.86 -0.76 11.91
N PHE A 85 -6.04 -0.26 12.83
CA PHE A 85 -6.20 -0.45 14.27
C PHE A 85 -6.44 0.87 14.99
N ASP A 86 -7.27 0.85 16.03
CA ASP A 86 -7.52 1.97 16.92
C ASP A 86 -6.46 1.95 18.04
N GLU A 87 -5.69 3.01 18.17
CA GLU A 87 -4.64 3.16 19.18
C GLU A 87 -5.19 3.20 20.63
N TYR A 88 -6.49 3.43 20.80
CA TYR A 88 -7.16 3.50 22.10
C TYR A 88 -7.79 2.17 22.55
N GLN A 89 -7.66 1.12 21.75
CA GLN A 89 -8.20 -0.20 22.06
C GLN A 89 -7.12 -1.28 22.05
N PRO A 90 -7.19 -2.29 22.95
CA PRO A 90 -6.28 -3.41 22.91
C PRO A 90 -6.46 -4.24 21.64
N LEU A 91 -5.36 -4.85 21.18
CA LEU A 91 -5.31 -5.64 19.95
C LEU A 91 -6.38 -6.74 19.93
N GLU A 92 -6.56 -7.44 21.04
CA GLU A 92 -7.48 -8.57 21.19
C GLU A 92 -8.94 -8.20 20.86
N LYS A 93 -9.33 -6.95 21.15
CA LYS A 93 -10.71 -6.49 20.92
C LYS A 93 -11.01 -6.12 19.47
N GLN A 94 -9.97 -5.88 18.69
CA GLN A 94 -10.15 -5.38 17.31
C GLN A 94 -9.60 -6.32 16.24
N LEU A 95 -8.73 -7.28 16.62
CA LEU A 95 -8.05 -8.16 15.68
C LEU A 95 -9.02 -8.95 14.79
N ASP A 96 -10.06 -9.55 15.35
CA ASP A 96 -11.03 -10.34 14.57
C ASP A 96 -11.73 -9.50 13.49
N ALA A 97 -12.11 -8.27 13.81
CA ALA A 97 -12.75 -7.37 12.86
C ALA A 97 -11.78 -6.94 11.74
N VAL A 98 -10.52 -6.66 12.11
CA VAL A 98 -9.47 -6.32 11.14
C VAL A 98 -9.13 -7.53 10.28
N ALA A 99 -8.98 -8.72 10.87
CA ALA A 99 -8.73 -9.97 10.16
C ALA A 99 -9.84 -10.29 9.15
N ALA A 100 -11.10 -10.15 9.54
CA ALA A 100 -12.24 -10.32 8.63
C ALA A 100 -12.24 -9.32 7.47
N LYS A 101 -11.80 -8.07 7.71
CA LYS A 101 -11.63 -7.08 6.66
C LYS A 101 -10.51 -7.47 5.68
N TYR A 102 -9.36 -7.90 6.19
CA TYR A 102 -8.23 -8.32 5.36
C TYR A 102 -8.52 -9.61 4.61
N LYS A 103 -9.22 -10.57 5.23
CA LYS A 103 -9.67 -11.77 4.50
C LYS A 103 -10.41 -11.41 3.22
N ARG A 104 -11.39 -10.50 3.29
CA ARG A 104 -12.13 -10.04 2.10
C ARG A 104 -11.26 -9.32 1.08
N ARG A 105 -10.23 -8.56 1.54
CA ARG A 105 -9.27 -7.89 0.63
C ARG A 105 -8.37 -8.91 -0.06
N ILE A 106 -7.90 -9.91 0.69
CA ILE A 106 -7.02 -10.98 0.19
C ILE A 106 -7.76 -11.89 -0.79
N ASP A 107 -8.99 -12.33 -0.44
CA ASP A 107 -9.81 -13.16 -1.33
C ASP A 107 -10.01 -12.45 -2.68
N ARG A 108 -10.41 -11.17 -2.66
CA ARG A 108 -10.57 -10.36 -3.86
C ARG A 108 -9.24 -10.09 -4.57
N PHE A 109 -8.13 -9.93 -3.85
CA PHE A 109 -6.82 -9.74 -4.45
C PHE A 109 -6.45 -10.94 -5.33
N TYR A 110 -6.61 -12.17 -4.83
CA TYR A 110 -6.32 -13.37 -5.63
C TYR A 110 -7.30 -13.58 -6.77
N GLU A 111 -8.57 -13.21 -6.61
CA GLU A 111 -9.53 -13.16 -7.72
C GLU A 111 -9.06 -12.20 -8.81
N ASN A 112 -8.71 -10.97 -8.43
CA ASN A 112 -8.30 -9.95 -9.39
C ASN A 112 -7.02 -10.33 -10.14
N ILE A 113 -5.99 -10.82 -9.45
CA ILE A 113 -4.69 -11.14 -10.08
C ILE A 113 -4.72 -12.42 -10.94
N SER A 114 -5.82 -13.17 -10.93
CA SER A 114 -6.09 -14.25 -11.89
C SER A 114 -6.58 -13.75 -13.25
N HIS A 115 -6.67 -12.42 -13.43
CA HIS A 115 -6.99 -11.70 -14.66
C HIS A 115 -5.86 -10.74 -15.02
N PRO A 116 -5.78 -10.23 -16.25
CA PRO A 116 -4.77 -9.24 -16.65
C PRO A 116 -4.71 -8.08 -15.65
N THR A 117 -3.60 -7.97 -14.94
CA THR A 117 -3.44 -7.00 -13.85
C THR A 117 -2.14 -6.22 -13.99
N LEU A 118 -2.24 -4.88 -13.94
CA LEU A 118 -1.10 -4.00 -13.82
C LEU A 118 -0.83 -3.71 -12.34
N PHE A 119 0.33 -4.14 -11.85
CA PHE A 119 0.80 -3.80 -10.51
C PHE A 119 1.65 -2.54 -10.53
N ILE A 120 1.55 -1.74 -9.47
CA ILE A 120 2.33 -0.52 -9.30
C ILE A 120 3.00 -0.55 -7.94
N ARG A 121 4.34 -0.49 -7.93
CA ARG A 121 5.13 -0.36 -6.71
C ARG A 121 5.87 0.97 -6.67
N TYR A 122 5.73 1.68 -5.56
CA TYR A 122 6.59 2.82 -5.22
C TYR A 122 7.79 2.32 -4.44
N ILE A 123 9.01 2.47 -4.97
CA ILE A 123 10.24 2.03 -4.33
C ILE A 123 10.62 3.03 -3.23
N SER A 124 10.84 2.51 -2.02
CA SER A 124 11.31 3.29 -0.88
C SER A 124 12.82 3.55 -0.99
N ASN A 125 13.24 4.74 -0.58
CA ASN A 125 14.64 5.11 -0.37
C ASN A 125 14.96 5.45 1.10
N GLU A 126 14.08 5.06 2.03
CA GLU A 126 14.30 5.35 3.47
C GLU A 126 15.45 4.57 4.07
N VAL A 127 15.74 3.39 3.56
CA VAL A 127 16.87 2.57 3.99
C VAL A 127 17.81 2.38 2.82
N VAL A 128 19.07 2.76 3.03
CA VAL A 128 20.14 2.61 2.04
C VAL A 128 21.19 1.64 2.54
N ASN A 129 21.77 0.89 1.62
CA ASN A 129 22.87 -0.04 1.89
C ASN A 129 24.21 0.73 2.05
N GLN A 130 25.30 0.01 2.27
CA GLN A 130 26.64 0.59 2.44
C GLN A 130 27.13 1.40 1.22
N ASP A 131 26.61 1.11 0.04
CA ASP A 131 26.95 1.79 -1.22
C ASP A 131 26.04 3.00 -1.48
N GLY A 132 25.14 3.33 -0.54
CA GLY A 132 24.20 4.45 -0.67
C GLY A 132 22.99 4.14 -1.57
N LYS A 133 22.83 2.89 -2.01
CA LYS A 133 21.69 2.45 -2.83
C LYS A 133 20.51 2.04 -1.94
N SER A 134 19.29 2.35 -2.38
CA SER A 134 18.08 1.84 -1.73
C SER A 134 18.14 0.32 -1.56
N GLU A 135 17.95 -0.18 -0.33
CA GLU A 135 17.89 -1.64 -0.08
C GLU A 135 16.76 -2.29 -0.84
N GLU A 136 15.64 -1.60 -0.98
CA GLU A 136 14.50 -2.11 -1.72
C GLU A 136 14.80 -2.22 -3.22
N LEU A 137 15.47 -1.23 -3.80
CA LEU A 137 15.92 -1.30 -5.19
C LEU A 137 16.89 -2.46 -5.40
N ALA A 138 17.88 -2.62 -4.51
CA ALA A 138 18.82 -3.74 -4.59
C ALA A 138 18.13 -5.10 -4.53
N PHE A 139 17.10 -5.24 -3.67
CA PHE A 139 16.26 -6.45 -3.62
C PHE A 139 15.53 -6.68 -4.95
N ILE A 140 14.89 -5.64 -5.52
CA ILE A 140 14.15 -5.74 -6.77
C ILE A 140 15.08 -6.16 -7.92
N GLU A 141 16.22 -5.52 -8.06
CA GLU A 141 17.18 -5.83 -9.13
C GLU A 141 17.70 -7.27 -9.03
N HIS A 142 17.97 -7.74 -7.81
CA HIS A 142 18.46 -9.10 -7.59
C HIS A 142 17.41 -10.17 -7.88
N HIS A 143 16.14 -9.89 -7.60
CA HIS A 143 15.02 -10.84 -7.69
C HIS A 143 14.00 -10.51 -8.78
N TYR A 144 14.36 -9.67 -9.76
CA TYR A 144 13.40 -9.16 -10.75
C TYR A 144 12.65 -10.28 -11.49
N ASP A 145 13.38 -11.27 -12.01
CA ASP A 145 12.79 -12.39 -12.76
C ASP A 145 11.89 -13.26 -11.86
N GLU A 146 12.26 -13.46 -10.61
CA GLU A 146 11.47 -14.21 -9.63
C GLU A 146 10.17 -13.47 -9.29
N ILE A 147 10.24 -12.14 -9.11
CA ILE A 147 9.09 -11.29 -8.86
C ILE A 147 8.12 -11.34 -10.04
N VAL A 148 8.63 -11.13 -11.25
CA VAL A 148 7.82 -11.18 -12.48
C VAL A 148 7.21 -12.57 -12.67
N SER A 149 7.99 -13.63 -12.45
CA SER A 149 7.52 -15.02 -12.55
C SER A 149 6.42 -15.33 -11.53
N LEU A 150 6.56 -14.85 -10.29
CA LEU A 150 5.52 -14.99 -9.26
C LEU A 150 4.21 -14.33 -9.71
N LEU A 151 4.26 -13.08 -10.18
CA LEU A 151 3.05 -12.36 -10.61
C LEU A 151 2.42 -13.01 -11.84
N LYS A 152 3.23 -13.44 -12.81
CA LYS A 152 2.79 -14.13 -14.01
C LYS A 152 2.27 -15.55 -13.73
N SER A 153 2.64 -16.16 -12.62
CA SER A 153 2.08 -17.47 -12.24
C SER A 153 0.57 -17.43 -11.93
N PHE A 154 0.02 -16.25 -11.67
CA PHE A 154 -1.42 -16.04 -11.50
C PHE A 154 -2.14 -15.76 -12.83
N HIS A 155 -1.51 -14.96 -13.70
CA HIS A 155 -1.97 -14.69 -15.07
C HIS A 155 -0.79 -14.24 -15.94
N GLU A 156 -0.65 -14.77 -17.15
CA GLU A 156 0.51 -14.52 -18.04
C GLU A 156 0.67 -13.05 -18.46
N GLU A 157 -0.43 -12.29 -18.53
CA GLU A 157 -0.45 -10.87 -18.88
C GLU A 157 -0.28 -9.94 -17.66
N ASN A 158 -0.01 -10.48 -16.46
CA ASN A 158 0.30 -9.67 -15.30
C ASN A 158 1.62 -8.93 -15.50
N GLU A 159 1.60 -7.63 -15.25
CA GLU A 159 2.77 -6.75 -15.38
C GLU A 159 2.99 -5.93 -14.12
N ILE A 160 4.22 -5.53 -13.87
CA ILE A 160 4.58 -4.61 -12.78
C ILE A 160 5.35 -3.42 -13.32
N ILE A 161 5.03 -2.22 -12.82
CA ILE A 161 5.79 -1.00 -13.05
C ILE A 161 6.26 -0.43 -11.72
N PHE A 162 7.39 0.27 -11.76
CA PHE A 162 8.03 0.85 -10.60
C PHE A 162 8.04 2.37 -10.67
N LEU A 163 7.80 2.99 -9.52
CA LEU A 163 7.89 4.42 -9.29
C LEU A 163 8.94 4.68 -8.23
N ALA A 164 9.65 5.78 -8.33
CA ALA A 164 10.55 6.22 -7.26
C ALA A 164 10.81 7.72 -7.30
N ASN A 165 11.41 8.25 -6.24
CA ASN A 165 12.01 9.58 -6.24
C ASN A 165 13.17 9.62 -7.24
N ARG A 166 13.54 10.82 -7.70
CA ARG A 166 14.61 11.02 -8.71
C ARG A 166 15.99 10.50 -8.28
N GLU A 167 16.21 10.31 -7.00
CA GLU A 167 17.45 9.80 -6.43
C GLU A 167 17.62 8.28 -6.55
N VAL A 168 16.56 7.58 -6.95
CA VAL A 168 16.55 6.10 -7.07
C VAL A 168 16.70 5.77 -8.55
N GLU A 169 17.89 5.38 -8.97
CA GLU A 169 18.21 5.05 -10.37
C GLU A 169 18.61 3.59 -10.52
N SER A 170 18.28 2.99 -11.65
CA SER A 170 18.64 1.62 -12.01
C SER A 170 19.01 1.53 -13.49
N GLU A 171 20.04 0.72 -13.79
CA GLU A 171 20.37 0.33 -15.16
C GLU A 171 19.68 -0.99 -15.59
N LEU A 172 19.03 -1.69 -14.64
CA LEU A 172 18.47 -3.01 -14.84
C LEU A 172 16.95 -3.02 -15.00
N ILE A 173 16.28 -2.03 -14.42
CA ILE A 173 14.82 -1.92 -14.47
C ILE A 173 14.38 -0.51 -14.81
N ASP A 174 13.25 -0.40 -15.53
CA ASP A 174 12.66 0.89 -15.83
C ASP A 174 11.92 1.45 -14.60
N ILE A 175 12.22 2.70 -14.24
CA ILE A 175 11.61 3.41 -13.12
C ILE A 175 11.00 4.71 -13.58
N TYR A 176 9.72 4.92 -13.30
CA TYR A 176 9.07 6.23 -13.48
C TYR A 176 9.42 7.14 -12.30
N HIS A 177 10.19 8.19 -12.57
CA HIS A 177 10.62 9.15 -11.54
C HIS A 177 9.53 10.18 -11.24
N VAL A 178 9.29 10.40 -9.96
CA VAL A 178 8.31 11.38 -9.47
C VAL A 178 8.97 12.44 -8.60
N SER A 179 8.49 13.67 -8.71
CA SER A 179 8.94 14.75 -7.82
C SER A 179 8.24 14.66 -6.47
N VAL A 180 9.02 14.89 -5.41
CA VAL A 180 8.54 14.97 -4.03
C VAL A 180 8.58 16.43 -3.58
N ASP A 181 7.55 16.86 -2.85
CA ASP A 181 7.51 18.21 -2.29
C ASP A 181 8.52 18.32 -1.14
N GLU A 182 9.13 19.51 -0.92
CA GLU A 182 10.29 19.74 -0.04
C GLU A 182 10.18 19.15 1.39
N ASN A 183 8.97 19.00 1.90
CA ASN A 183 8.72 18.50 3.26
C ASN A 183 8.11 17.10 3.30
N ASP A 184 8.02 16.43 2.18
CA ASP A 184 7.43 15.09 2.07
C ASP A 184 8.51 14.04 1.76
N THR A 185 8.43 12.87 2.36
CA THR A 185 9.29 11.72 2.04
C THR A 185 8.78 10.90 0.85
N VAL A 186 7.50 11.10 0.49
CA VAL A 186 6.82 10.38 -0.61
C VAL A 186 5.97 11.35 -1.42
N ALA A 187 5.97 11.22 -2.73
CA ALA A 187 5.12 12.05 -3.58
C ALA A 187 3.64 11.87 -3.24
N ARG A 188 2.94 12.98 -3.02
CA ARG A 188 1.49 13.01 -3.05
C ARG A 188 1.04 12.94 -4.51
N MET A 189 0.05 12.15 -4.84
CA MET A 189 -0.42 11.97 -6.23
C MET A 189 0.72 11.58 -7.20
N PRO A 190 1.47 10.50 -6.92
CA PRO A 190 2.66 10.15 -7.68
C PRO A 190 2.36 9.86 -9.15
N LEU A 191 1.18 9.34 -9.47
CA LEU A 191 0.81 8.96 -10.84
C LEU A 191 0.59 10.15 -11.77
N GLU A 192 0.22 11.33 -11.24
CA GLU A 192 0.12 12.57 -12.02
C GLU A 192 1.45 13.32 -12.11
N LYS A 193 2.35 13.13 -11.17
CA LYS A 193 3.63 13.86 -11.10
C LYS A 193 4.67 13.39 -12.13
N ASN A 194 4.42 12.26 -12.79
CA ASN A 194 5.15 11.83 -13.97
C ASN A 194 4.21 11.83 -15.18
N GLY A 195 4.43 12.74 -16.12
CA GLY A 195 3.54 12.93 -17.28
C GLY A 195 3.48 11.72 -18.20
N GLU A 196 4.62 11.04 -18.42
CA GLU A 196 4.69 9.84 -19.25
C GLU A 196 3.87 8.69 -18.64
N LEU A 197 4.06 8.44 -17.34
CA LEU A 197 3.25 7.45 -16.62
C LEU A 197 1.78 7.79 -16.63
N TYR A 198 1.43 9.05 -16.38
CA TYR A 198 0.05 9.51 -16.40
C TYR A 198 -0.62 9.24 -17.76
N ASP A 199 0.04 9.63 -18.85
CA ASP A 199 -0.45 9.41 -20.20
C ASP A 199 -0.54 7.91 -20.52
N TYR A 200 0.44 7.11 -20.11
CA TYR A 200 0.39 5.66 -20.23
C TYR A 200 -0.84 5.07 -19.52
N LEU A 201 -1.06 5.42 -18.25
CA LEU A 201 -2.20 4.93 -17.46
C LEU A 201 -3.56 5.38 -18.04
N LEU A 202 -3.61 6.51 -18.75
CA LEU A 202 -4.83 6.94 -19.44
C LEU A 202 -5.03 6.26 -20.79
N SER A 203 -3.97 5.77 -21.42
CA SER A 203 -3.98 5.13 -22.72
C SER A 203 -4.23 3.63 -22.69
N ILE A 204 -3.95 2.96 -21.54
CA ILE A 204 -4.24 1.53 -21.42
C ILE A 204 -5.75 1.27 -21.42
N GLY A 205 -6.15 0.12 -21.95
CA GLY A 205 -7.53 -0.36 -21.86
C GLY A 205 -7.89 -0.67 -20.40
N TYR A 206 -8.87 0.06 -19.86
CA TYR A 206 -9.44 -0.17 -18.53
C TYR A 206 -10.90 0.28 -18.50
N ASP A 207 -11.82 -0.66 -18.55
CA ASP A 207 -13.23 -0.41 -18.84
C ASP A 207 -14.01 0.29 -17.71
N HIS A 208 -13.55 0.15 -16.46
CA HIS A 208 -14.32 0.60 -15.30
C HIS A 208 -14.08 2.05 -14.89
N ARG A 209 -13.19 2.78 -15.56
CA ARG A 209 -12.73 4.11 -15.13
C ARG A 209 -13.87 5.12 -14.96
N ALA A 210 -14.77 5.21 -15.93
CA ALA A 210 -15.87 6.18 -15.89
C ALA A 210 -16.83 5.94 -14.72
N GLU A 211 -17.10 4.67 -14.40
CA GLU A 211 -17.95 4.29 -13.29
C GLU A 211 -17.25 4.54 -11.94
N ASN A 212 -15.99 4.16 -11.82
CA ASN A 212 -15.17 4.38 -10.63
C ASN A 212 -15.09 5.86 -10.28
N LEU A 213 -14.91 6.76 -11.28
CA LEU A 213 -14.93 8.20 -11.07
C LEU A 213 -16.28 8.71 -10.54
N LYS A 214 -17.41 8.14 -10.98
CA LYS A 214 -18.73 8.48 -10.41
C LYS A 214 -18.81 8.09 -8.94
N VAL A 215 -18.31 6.90 -8.58
CA VAL A 215 -18.27 6.43 -7.19
C VAL A 215 -17.38 7.33 -6.34
N TYR A 216 -16.16 7.64 -6.79
CA TYR A 216 -15.24 8.54 -6.12
C TYR A 216 -15.86 9.90 -5.84
N ARG A 217 -16.46 10.55 -6.86
CA ARG A 217 -17.11 11.85 -6.73
C ARG A 217 -18.28 11.82 -5.73
N ARG A 218 -19.03 10.72 -5.66
CA ARG A 218 -20.11 10.54 -4.67
C ARG A 218 -19.55 10.44 -3.24
N LYS A 219 -18.43 9.72 -3.05
CA LYS A 219 -17.73 9.62 -1.75
C LYS A 219 -17.26 11.02 -1.31
N GLN A 220 -16.60 11.77 -2.18
CA GLN A 220 -16.13 13.13 -1.89
C GLN A 220 -17.27 14.08 -1.50
N LYS A 221 -18.40 14.06 -2.24
CA LYS A 221 -19.57 14.84 -1.90
C LYS A 221 -20.20 14.48 -0.55
N ARG A 222 -20.10 13.21 -0.12
CA ARG A 222 -20.57 12.78 1.20
C ARG A 222 -19.63 13.26 2.30
N ALA A 223 -18.32 13.10 2.10
CA ALA A 223 -17.30 13.52 3.07
C ALA A 223 -17.28 15.05 3.27
N SER A 224 -17.58 15.84 2.25
CA SER A 224 -17.62 17.31 2.30
C SER A 224 -18.91 17.89 2.89
N ARG A 225 -19.92 17.07 3.24
CA ARG A 225 -21.15 17.58 3.86
C ARG A 225 -20.84 18.15 5.25
N PRO A 226 -21.41 19.30 5.62
CA PRO A 226 -21.14 19.93 6.92
C PRO A 226 -21.39 19.02 8.12
N THR A 227 -22.42 18.17 8.05
CA THR A 227 -22.73 17.17 9.09
C THR A 227 -21.64 16.10 9.22
N ALA A 228 -21.07 15.62 8.13
CA ALA A 228 -19.99 14.63 8.14
C ALA A 228 -18.69 15.24 8.68
N VAL A 229 -18.36 16.46 8.26
CA VAL A 229 -17.19 17.20 8.75
C VAL A 229 -17.31 17.49 10.25
N LEU A 230 -18.50 17.88 10.70
CA LEU A 230 -18.74 18.15 12.12
C LEU A 230 -18.67 16.87 12.96
N ALA A 231 -19.24 15.76 12.47
CA ALA A 231 -19.18 14.47 13.13
C ALA A 231 -17.72 13.98 13.28
N GLN A 232 -16.92 14.10 12.23
CA GLN A 232 -15.49 13.73 12.28
C GLN A 232 -14.74 14.61 13.29
N LYS A 233 -14.92 15.92 13.27
CA LYS A 233 -14.28 16.82 14.23
C LYS A 233 -14.69 16.53 15.67
N LEU A 234 -15.95 16.18 15.91
CA LEU A 234 -16.45 15.81 17.22
C LEU A 234 -15.84 14.48 17.69
N GLU A 235 -15.76 13.50 16.81
CA GLU A 235 -15.11 12.21 17.10
C GLU A 235 -13.63 12.40 17.44
N ASP A 236 -12.87 13.15 16.64
CA ASP A 236 -11.47 13.48 16.89
C ASP A 236 -11.29 14.24 18.21
N TYR A 237 -12.20 15.15 18.54
CA TYR A 237 -12.19 15.86 19.82
C TYR A 237 -12.45 14.92 20.99
N LEU A 238 -13.49 14.07 20.91
CA LEU A 238 -13.81 13.09 21.96
C LEU A 238 -12.67 12.09 22.18
N ARG A 239 -12.04 11.61 21.11
CA ARG A 239 -10.85 10.75 21.20
C ARG A 239 -9.71 11.43 21.96
N ARG A 240 -9.42 12.70 21.67
CA ARG A 240 -8.34 13.45 22.34
C ARG A 240 -8.64 13.74 23.82
N VAL A 241 -9.88 14.02 24.15
CA VAL A 241 -10.27 14.47 25.52
C VAL A 241 -10.55 13.31 26.45
N PHE A 242 -11.22 12.27 25.98
CA PHE A 242 -11.75 11.20 26.83
C PHE A 242 -11.05 9.85 26.68
N LEU A 243 -10.29 9.64 25.60
CA LEU A 243 -9.60 8.38 25.37
C LEU A 243 -8.09 8.62 25.42
N ARG A 244 -7.40 7.90 26.29
CA ARG A 244 -5.93 7.86 26.34
C ARG A 244 -5.45 6.75 25.41
N PRO A 245 -4.30 6.91 24.71
CA PRO A 245 -3.70 5.84 23.94
C PRO A 245 -3.49 4.60 24.83
N TYR A 246 -3.87 3.44 24.31
CA TYR A 246 -3.59 2.17 24.96
C TYR A 246 -2.12 1.81 24.75
N HIS A 247 -1.34 1.92 25.83
CA HIS A 247 0.05 1.47 25.85
C HIS A 247 0.11 0.09 26.50
N HIS A 248 0.63 -0.88 25.78
CA HIS A 248 0.96 -2.17 26.34
C HIS A 248 2.24 -2.01 27.16
N ASP A 249 2.13 -1.90 28.49
CA ASP A 249 3.26 -1.98 29.42
C ASP A 249 3.83 -3.41 29.42
N LYS A 250 4.58 -3.75 28.39
CA LYS A 250 5.56 -4.84 28.45
C LYS A 250 6.87 -4.32 27.87
N GLN A 251 7.66 -3.70 28.74
CA GLN A 251 9.10 -3.65 28.57
C GLN A 251 9.61 -5.10 28.53
N ILE A 252 9.90 -5.60 27.33
CA ILE A 252 10.84 -6.70 27.19
C ILE A 252 12.21 -6.04 27.24
N SER A 253 12.81 -6.06 28.42
CA SER A 253 14.23 -5.78 28.61
C SER A 253 15.01 -6.77 27.77
N PRO A 254 15.96 -6.35 26.94
CA PRO A 254 16.93 -7.28 26.37
C PRO A 254 17.90 -7.63 27.51
N GLU A 255 17.70 -8.77 28.17
CA GLU A 255 18.76 -9.37 28.95
C GLU A 255 19.83 -9.88 27.99
N THR A 256 20.98 -9.22 28.10
CA THR A 256 22.29 -9.65 27.67
C THR A 256 22.57 -11.09 28.09
N ARG A 257 22.80 -11.95 27.08
CA ARG A 257 23.82 -13.00 27.13
C ARG A 257 24.18 -13.48 25.73
#